data_833d965df88abd142ea36ce0591dcef1
#
_entry.id   833d965df88abd142ea36ce0591dcef1
#
_cell.length_a   1.000
_cell.length_b   1.000
_cell.length_c   1.000
_cell.angle_alpha   90.00
_cell.angle_beta   90.00
_cell.angle_gamma   90.00
#
_symmetry.space_group_name_H-M   'P 1'
#
loop_
_entity.id
_entity.type
_entity.pdbx_description
1 polymer ?
#
loop_
_entity_poly.entity_id
_entity_poly.type
_entity_poly.pdbx_seq_one_letter_code
_entity_poly.pdbx_strand_id
1 'polypeptide(L)'
;IWMCFLNMSGLKISSADTAACHAGQLAPYQIKLEAKKGIPLGLFTGFSKEDLHHVGHSLNAQVITLPCDGLKRGRHAMPRVRLESCYPFGLIRSWTWLKLDSCVYVYPKKVKANRVSSATSQQSSQAAVKLSESFEEIKPYQVGDSSQRILWKKYAATDSLQIRAQERTQTNSMWLTLEDYESANIEDKLMHLSFDVCFYASSKFSFGLDLPGLIIPFGEGEAHQRTCLEALALYKFKPNNTKQSSFK
;
A
#
# COMPACT_ATOMS: atom_id res chain seq x y z
N ILE A 1 21.77 36.23 -20.49
CA ILE A 1 21.60 36.06 -19.04
C ILE A 1 20.22 36.55 -18.62
N TRP A 2 19.80 37.78 -18.99
CA TRP A 2 18.50 38.35 -18.60
C TRP A 2 17.28 37.48 -19.01
N MET A 3 17.29 36.95 -20.22
CA MET A 3 16.25 36.09 -20.72
C MET A 3 16.14 34.75 -19.96
N CYS A 4 17.25 34.12 -19.57
CA CYS A 4 17.27 32.96 -18.71
C CYS A 4 16.65 33.23 -17.34
N PHE A 5 16.99 34.39 -16.74
CA PHE A 5 16.45 34.81 -15.47
C PHE A 5 14.93 35.04 -15.56
N LEU A 6 14.46 35.73 -16.60
CA LEU A 6 13.02 35.95 -16.82
C LEU A 6 12.25 34.64 -16.99
N ASN A 7 12.84 33.66 -17.66
CA ASN A 7 12.24 32.37 -17.89
C ASN A 7 12.01 31.55 -16.61
N MET A 8 12.90 31.71 -15.63
CA MET A 8 12.78 31.05 -14.32
C MET A 8 12.09 31.94 -13.28
N SER A 9 11.95 33.24 -13.55
CA SER A 9 11.33 34.19 -12.62
C SER A 9 9.83 33.98 -12.56
N GLY A 10 9.31 33.91 -11.35
CA GLY A 10 7.85 33.73 -11.12
C GLY A 10 7.35 32.28 -11.23
N LEU A 11 8.27 31.32 -11.32
CA LEU A 11 7.91 29.90 -11.16
C LEU A 11 7.65 29.62 -9.68
N LYS A 12 6.49 29.00 -9.41
CA LYS A 12 6.17 28.45 -8.09
C LYS A 12 6.28 26.94 -8.16
N ILE A 13 7.09 26.37 -7.29
CA ILE A 13 7.31 24.94 -7.21
C ILE A 13 6.89 24.45 -5.85
N SER A 14 6.06 23.44 -5.83
CA SER A 14 5.57 22.81 -4.61
C SER A 14 5.62 21.28 -4.74
N SER A 15 5.64 20.60 -3.62
CA SER A 15 5.43 19.15 -3.60
C SER A 15 3.98 18.81 -3.92
N ALA A 16 3.76 17.76 -4.68
CA ALA A 16 2.47 17.11 -4.83
C ALA A 16 2.44 15.80 -4.01
N ASP A 17 1.25 15.24 -3.85
CA ASP A 17 1.08 13.98 -3.14
C ASP A 17 1.83 12.87 -3.86
N THR A 18 2.74 12.24 -3.13
CA THR A 18 3.57 11.17 -3.66
C THR A 18 2.94 9.83 -3.35
N ALA A 19 2.68 9.04 -4.39
CA ALA A 19 2.19 7.68 -4.22
C ALA A 19 3.28 6.80 -3.57
N ALA A 20 2.86 5.94 -2.65
CA ALA A 20 3.76 4.93 -2.09
C ALA A 20 4.10 3.86 -3.13
N CYS A 21 5.25 3.21 -2.98
CA CYS A 21 5.71 2.14 -3.86
C CYS A 21 6.27 0.96 -3.06
N HIS A 22 6.48 -0.18 -3.72
CA HIS A 22 7.16 -1.33 -3.12
C HIS A 22 8.67 -1.29 -3.40
N ALA A 23 9.45 -1.82 -2.47
CA ALA A 23 10.91 -1.93 -2.65
C ALA A 23 11.25 -2.67 -3.94
N GLY A 24 12.20 -2.12 -4.70
CA GLY A 24 12.55 -2.57 -6.04
C GLY A 24 11.72 -1.97 -7.17
N GLN A 25 10.80 -1.07 -6.88
CA GLN A 25 10.12 -0.23 -7.85
C GLN A 25 10.67 1.19 -7.82
N LEU A 26 10.46 1.95 -8.90
CA LEU A 26 10.80 3.37 -8.94
C LEU A 26 9.85 4.15 -8.04
N ALA A 27 10.40 4.91 -7.10
CA ALA A 27 9.63 5.79 -6.23
C ALA A 27 9.18 7.03 -7.01
N PRO A 28 7.86 7.28 -7.16
CA PRO A 28 7.33 8.33 -8.02
C PRO A 28 7.19 9.65 -7.24
N TYR A 29 8.28 10.38 -7.02
CA TYR A 29 8.17 11.70 -6.41
C TYR A 29 7.46 12.67 -7.36
N GLN A 30 6.47 13.38 -6.82
CA GLN A 30 5.68 14.33 -7.61
C GLN A 30 5.94 15.77 -7.17
N ILE A 31 6.20 16.61 -8.16
CA ILE A 31 6.35 18.06 -8.00
C ILE A 31 5.31 18.79 -8.84
N LYS A 32 4.73 19.82 -8.29
CA LYS A 32 3.81 20.71 -8.98
C LYS A 32 4.53 21.99 -9.35
N LEU A 33 4.48 22.32 -10.63
CA LEU A 33 5.09 23.50 -11.22
C LEU A 33 3.97 24.44 -11.70
N GLU A 34 3.99 25.68 -11.24
CA GLU A 34 3.05 26.73 -11.64
C GLU A 34 3.83 27.94 -12.13
N ALA A 35 3.54 28.43 -13.32
CA ALA A 35 4.11 29.65 -13.86
C ALA A 35 3.14 30.82 -13.65
N LYS A 36 3.59 31.89 -13.00
CA LYS A 36 2.77 33.10 -12.82
C LYS A 36 2.71 33.98 -14.09
N LYS A 37 3.73 33.92 -14.93
CA LYS A 37 3.84 34.75 -16.15
C LYS A 37 4.45 33.92 -17.28
N GLY A 38 3.72 33.81 -18.37
CA GLY A 38 4.20 33.15 -19.58
C GLY A 38 4.37 31.63 -19.44
N ILE A 39 4.83 31.03 -20.53
CA ILE A 39 5.14 29.60 -20.61
C ILE A 39 6.65 29.48 -20.43
N PRO A 40 7.14 28.78 -19.42
CA PRO A 40 8.57 28.54 -19.29
C PRO A 40 9.05 27.63 -20.42
N LEU A 41 10.07 28.03 -21.13
CA LEU A 41 10.62 27.30 -22.27
C LEU A 41 11.97 26.65 -21.90
N GLY A 42 12.23 25.44 -22.43
CA GLY A 42 13.51 24.77 -22.22
C GLY A 42 13.84 24.52 -20.74
N LEU A 43 12.84 24.15 -19.95
CA LEU A 43 13.01 23.74 -18.57
C LEU A 43 13.28 22.25 -18.47
N PHE A 44 14.20 21.89 -17.58
CA PHE A 44 14.54 20.52 -17.22
C PHE A 44 14.54 20.38 -15.70
N THR A 45 14.13 19.23 -15.22
CA THR A 45 14.10 18.92 -13.78
C THR A 45 14.52 17.49 -13.55
N GLY A 46 15.18 17.22 -12.41
CA GLY A 46 15.64 15.88 -12.06
C GLY A 46 16.35 15.87 -10.71
N PHE A 47 16.81 14.70 -10.28
CA PHE A 47 17.57 14.55 -9.04
C PHE A 47 19.09 14.69 -9.25
N SER A 48 19.57 14.49 -10.46
CA SER A 48 20.98 14.65 -10.80
C SER A 48 21.14 15.47 -12.07
N LYS A 49 22.39 15.75 -12.46
CA LYS A 49 22.71 16.41 -13.72
C LYS A 49 22.51 15.50 -14.93
N GLU A 50 22.60 14.20 -14.72
CA GLU A 50 22.56 13.19 -15.77
C GLU A 50 21.12 12.73 -16.04
N ASP A 51 20.23 12.91 -15.05
CA ASP A 51 18.86 12.40 -15.06
C ASP A 51 17.86 13.57 -15.10
N LEU A 52 17.97 14.38 -16.14
CA LEU A 52 17.12 15.55 -16.34
C LEU A 52 15.98 15.23 -17.30
N HIS A 53 14.76 15.41 -16.84
CA HIS A 53 13.55 15.29 -17.62
C HIS A 53 13.08 16.64 -18.13
N HIS A 54 12.71 16.71 -19.40
CA HIS A 54 12.16 17.91 -19.99
C HIS A 54 10.78 18.21 -19.41
N VAL A 55 10.60 19.44 -18.94
CA VAL A 55 9.29 19.93 -18.48
C VAL A 55 8.50 20.38 -19.70
N GLY A 56 7.32 19.82 -19.88
CA GLY A 56 6.43 20.19 -20.99
C GLY A 56 6.01 21.66 -20.93
N HIS A 57 5.61 22.21 -22.06
CA HIS A 57 5.13 23.59 -22.16
C HIS A 57 3.65 23.61 -21.75
N SER A 58 3.34 24.12 -20.56
CA SER A 58 1.95 24.30 -20.10
C SER A 58 1.79 25.66 -19.43
N LEU A 59 0.68 26.34 -19.79
CA LEU A 59 0.25 27.58 -19.13
C LEU A 59 -0.33 27.33 -17.74
N ASN A 60 -0.78 26.12 -17.48
CA ASN A 60 -1.41 25.72 -16.22
C ASN A 60 -0.44 24.99 -15.30
N ALA A 61 -0.85 24.78 -14.07
CA ALA A 61 -0.13 23.94 -13.15
C ALA A 61 0.13 22.55 -13.74
N GLN A 62 1.38 22.14 -13.77
CA GLN A 62 1.82 20.84 -14.27
C GLN A 62 2.37 20.01 -13.12
N VAL A 63 1.92 18.75 -13.01
CA VAL A 63 2.49 17.76 -12.10
C VAL A 63 3.51 16.94 -12.88
N ILE A 64 4.72 16.89 -12.36
CA ILE A 64 5.84 16.15 -12.95
C ILE A 64 6.21 15.04 -11.99
N THR A 65 6.31 13.82 -12.50
CA THR A 65 6.76 12.67 -11.73
C THR A 65 8.25 12.45 -11.98
N LEU A 66 9.04 12.49 -10.91
CA LEU A 66 10.46 12.21 -10.92
C LEU A 66 10.71 10.82 -10.33
N PRO A 67 11.11 9.84 -11.12
CA PRO A 67 11.39 8.51 -10.64
C PRO A 67 12.71 8.50 -9.84
N CYS A 68 12.71 7.78 -8.72
CA CYS A 68 13.92 7.54 -7.93
C CYS A 68 14.00 6.04 -7.65
N ASP A 69 15.14 5.44 -7.93
CA ASP A 69 15.39 4.02 -7.74
C ASP A 69 16.21 3.72 -6.48
N GLY A 70 16.42 2.42 -6.24
CA GLY A 70 17.33 1.93 -5.20
C GLY A 70 16.89 2.18 -3.77
N LEU A 71 15.67 2.65 -3.53
CA LEU A 71 15.18 2.90 -2.18
C LEU A 71 14.83 1.60 -1.45
N LYS A 72 15.38 1.47 -0.25
CA LYS A 72 15.03 0.38 0.68
C LYS A 72 13.69 0.69 1.36
N ARG A 73 13.08 -0.32 1.97
CA ARG A 73 11.89 -0.17 2.80
C ARG A 73 12.04 0.96 3.84
N GLY A 74 11.02 1.79 3.97
CA GLY A 74 10.99 2.88 4.95
C GLY A 74 10.36 4.16 4.43
N ARG A 75 10.50 5.22 5.21
CA ARG A 75 10.10 6.57 4.81
C ARG A 75 11.32 7.32 4.31
N HIS A 76 11.26 7.80 3.08
CA HIS A 76 12.33 8.54 2.43
C HIS A 76 11.89 9.96 2.09
N ALA A 77 12.69 10.93 2.53
CA ALA A 77 12.49 12.31 2.13
C ALA A 77 12.92 12.50 0.67
N MET A 78 12.25 13.41 -0.02
CA MET A 78 12.62 13.77 -1.39
C MET A 78 14.04 14.31 -1.43
N PRO A 79 14.89 13.81 -2.36
CA PRO A 79 16.20 14.39 -2.62
C PRO A 79 16.07 15.84 -3.11
N ARG A 80 17.18 16.59 -3.14
CA ARG A 80 17.17 17.90 -3.75
C ARG A 80 16.86 17.79 -5.24
N VAL A 81 15.93 18.63 -5.68
CA VAL A 81 15.53 18.69 -7.09
C VAL A 81 16.34 19.76 -7.80
N ARG A 82 16.95 19.39 -8.90
CA ARG A 82 17.61 20.32 -9.82
C ARG A 82 16.58 20.86 -10.81
N LEU A 83 16.52 22.15 -10.95
CA LEU A 83 15.81 22.83 -12.03
C LEU A 83 16.82 23.52 -12.91
N GLU A 84 16.74 23.29 -14.21
CA GLU A 84 17.68 23.85 -15.21
C GLU A 84 16.89 24.47 -16.36
N SER A 85 17.35 25.60 -16.84
CA SER A 85 16.89 26.27 -18.07
C SER A 85 17.99 26.51 -19.04
N CYS A 86 17.74 26.20 -20.31
CA CYS A 86 18.67 26.47 -21.43
C CYS A 86 18.10 27.53 -22.39
N TYR A 87 17.03 28.23 -22.01
CA TYR A 87 16.42 29.26 -22.86
C TYR A 87 17.24 30.54 -22.96
N PRO A 88 17.31 31.24 -24.14
CA PRO A 88 16.53 30.96 -25.37
C PRO A 88 17.26 30.08 -26.40
N PHE A 89 18.55 30.03 -26.46
CA PHE A 89 19.29 29.41 -27.58
C PHE A 89 20.14 28.20 -27.14
N GLY A 90 20.00 27.73 -25.90
CA GLY A 90 20.87 26.67 -25.38
C GLY A 90 22.30 27.03 -25.08
N LEU A 91 22.69 28.29 -25.35
CA LEU A 91 24.07 28.78 -25.16
C LEU A 91 24.41 29.00 -23.69
N ILE A 92 23.42 29.35 -22.88
CA ILE A 92 23.59 29.63 -21.45
C ILE A 92 22.68 28.69 -20.67
N ARG A 93 23.27 28.02 -19.70
CA ARG A 93 22.55 27.17 -18.76
C ARG A 93 22.44 27.85 -17.42
N SER A 94 21.21 28.00 -16.94
CA SER A 94 20.89 28.52 -15.62
C SER A 94 20.25 27.38 -14.78
N TRP A 95 20.76 27.16 -13.60
CA TRP A 95 20.28 26.03 -12.76
C TRP A 95 20.22 26.43 -11.30
N THR A 96 19.34 25.76 -10.58
CA THR A 96 19.18 25.89 -9.13
C THR A 96 18.85 24.54 -8.48
N TRP A 97 19.13 24.43 -7.19
CA TRP A 97 18.76 23.28 -6.38
C TRP A 97 17.67 23.67 -5.41
N LEU A 98 16.61 22.89 -5.38
CA LEU A 98 15.45 23.09 -4.53
C LEU A 98 15.33 21.93 -3.55
N LYS A 99 15.01 22.25 -2.31
CA LYS A 99 14.63 21.29 -1.29
C LYS A 99 13.13 21.42 -1.07
N LEU A 100 12.37 20.37 -1.34
CA LEU A 100 10.93 20.32 -1.16
C LEU A 100 10.62 19.36 0.00
N ASP A 101 9.66 19.76 0.82
CA ASP A 101 9.18 18.91 1.92
C ASP A 101 8.15 17.92 1.39
N SER A 102 8.65 16.80 0.92
CA SER A 102 7.87 15.65 0.48
C SER A 102 8.55 14.37 0.95
N CYS A 103 7.78 13.32 1.13
CA CYS A 103 8.30 12.01 1.46
C CYS A 103 7.49 10.93 0.74
N VAL A 104 8.16 9.81 0.48
CA VAL A 104 7.55 8.60 -0.06
C VAL A 104 7.68 7.48 0.96
N TYR A 105 6.63 6.67 1.08
CA TYR A 105 6.69 5.41 1.81
C TYR A 105 7.05 4.29 0.84
N VAL A 106 8.12 3.60 1.14
CA VAL A 106 8.56 2.42 0.39
C VAL A 106 8.19 1.19 1.20
N TYR A 107 7.20 0.46 0.72
CA TYR A 107 6.70 -0.77 1.32
C TYR A 107 7.67 -1.94 1.10
N PRO A 108 7.62 -3.00 1.93
CA PRO A 108 8.37 -4.20 1.65
C PRO A 108 8.00 -4.78 0.27
N LYS A 109 8.95 -5.45 -0.38
CA LYS A 109 8.71 -6.15 -1.65
C LYS A 109 7.65 -7.23 -1.43
N LYS A 110 6.76 -7.43 -2.42
CA LYS A 110 5.76 -8.50 -2.37
C LYS A 110 6.40 -9.83 -2.76
N VAL A 111 6.49 -10.75 -1.84
CA VAL A 111 7.01 -12.10 -2.09
C VAL A 111 6.02 -13.10 -1.51
N LYS A 112 5.50 -13.98 -2.37
CA LYS A 112 4.62 -15.07 -1.93
C LYS A 112 5.42 -16.07 -1.11
N ALA A 113 4.91 -16.46 0.06
CA ALA A 113 5.42 -17.58 0.82
C ALA A 113 4.31 -18.55 1.18
N ASN A 114 4.70 -19.78 1.52
CA ASN A 114 3.81 -20.70 2.18
C ASN A 114 3.77 -20.34 3.66
N ARG A 115 2.58 -20.07 4.19
CA ARG A 115 2.38 -19.88 5.63
C ARG A 115 2.56 -21.21 6.34
N VAL A 116 3.27 -21.18 7.42
CA VAL A 116 3.31 -22.31 8.35
C VAL A 116 2.02 -22.22 9.17
N SER A 117 1.10 -23.13 8.91
CA SER A 117 -0.13 -23.24 9.69
C SER A 117 0.23 -23.66 11.10
N SER A 118 0.44 -22.71 12.00
CA SER A 118 0.42 -23.00 13.44
C SER A 118 -0.98 -23.53 13.78
N ALA A 119 -1.05 -24.57 14.59
CA ALA A 119 -2.26 -25.36 14.87
C ALA A 119 -3.45 -24.51 15.37
N THR A 120 -3.23 -23.29 15.83
CA THR A 120 -4.26 -22.33 16.25
C THR A 120 -4.96 -21.65 15.07
N SER A 121 -4.33 -21.64 13.87
CA SER A 121 -4.90 -21.04 12.65
C SER A 121 -5.59 -22.04 11.73
N GLN A 122 -5.66 -23.32 12.11
CA GLN A 122 -6.34 -24.35 11.30
C GLN A 122 -7.85 -24.10 11.14
N GLN A 123 -8.48 -23.41 12.09
CA GLN A 123 -9.88 -23.01 11.94
C GLN A 123 -10.08 -21.90 10.90
N SER A 124 -9.08 -21.03 10.69
CA SER A 124 -9.15 -19.93 9.71
C SER A 124 -8.69 -20.35 8.30
N SER A 125 -7.76 -21.32 8.20
CA SER A 125 -7.27 -21.81 6.90
C SER A 125 -8.31 -22.69 6.18
N GLN A 126 -9.14 -23.43 6.92
CA GLN A 126 -10.26 -24.17 6.33
C GLN A 126 -11.37 -23.25 5.82
N ALA A 127 -11.51 -22.04 6.37
CA ALA A 127 -12.43 -21.03 5.86
C ALA A 127 -11.96 -20.45 4.50
N ALA A 128 -10.66 -20.30 4.29
CA ALA A 128 -10.11 -19.76 3.03
C ALA A 128 -10.26 -20.74 1.84
N VAL A 129 -10.26 -22.04 2.09
CA VAL A 129 -10.42 -23.07 1.04
C VAL A 129 -11.89 -23.36 0.71
N LYS A 130 -12.83 -23.05 1.62
CA LYS A 130 -14.26 -23.25 1.40
C LYS A 130 -14.97 -22.12 0.63
N LEU A 131 -14.24 -21.19 0.05
CA LEU A 131 -14.82 -20.04 -0.68
C LEU A 131 -15.35 -20.38 -2.08
N SER A 132 -15.26 -21.63 -2.54
CA SER A 132 -15.76 -22.01 -3.87
C SER A 132 -17.05 -22.83 -3.89
N GLU A 133 -17.56 -23.24 -2.73
CA GLU A 133 -18.80 -24.00 -2.67
C GLU A 133 -19.73 -23.38 -1.62
N SER A 134 -20.64 -22.54 -2.09
CA SER A 134 -21.82 -22.14 -1.29
C SER A 134 -22.72 -23.37 -1.10
N PHE A 135 -22.39 -24.23 -0.14
CA PHE A 135 -23.34 -25.24 0.30
C PHE A 135 -24.48 -24.53 1.02
N GLU A 136 -25.63 -24.46 0.35
CA GLU A 136 -26.88 -24.06 0.97
C GLU A 136 -27.24 -25.13 2.01
N GLU A 137 -26.88 -24.88 3.26
CA GLU A 137 -27.23 -25.79 4.35
C GLU A 137 -28.76 -25.79 4.54
N ILE A 138 -29.41 -26.90 4.22
CA ILE A 138 -30.84 -27.07 4.36
C ILE A 138 -31.08 -27.68 5.72
N LYS A 139 -31.88 -26.99 6.57
CA LYS A 139 -32.27 -27.46 7.91
C LYS A 139 -33.75 -27.75 7.98
N PRO A 140 -34.18 -28.71 8.83
CA PRO A 140 -35.60 -28.89 9.11
C PRO A 140 -36.17 -27.61 9.75
N TYR A 141 -37.39 -27.25 9.37
CA TYR A 141 -38.13 -26.12 9.92
C TYR A 141 -38.36 -26.30 11.43
N GLN A 142 -38.11 -25.26 12.20
CA GLN A 142 -38.45 -25.17 13.62
C GLN A 142 -39.48 -24.06 13.84
N VAL A 143 -40.38 -24.26 14.82
CA VAL A 143 -41.40 -23.26 15.16
C VAL A 143 -40.71 -21.97 15.63
N GLY A 144 -40.95 -20.89 14.88
CA GLY A 144 -40.30 -19.60 15.09
C GLY A 144 -39.41 -19.14 13.91
N ASP A 145 -39.14 -20.02 12.96
CA ASP A 145 -38.40 -19.66 11.75
C ASP A 145 -39.26 -18.86 10.76
N SER A 146 -38.63 -17.95 10.01
CA SER A 146 -39.34 -17.14 9.02
C SER A 146 -39.92 -17.99 7.88
N SER A 147 -41.22 -17.90 7.66
CA SER A 147 -41.95 -18.61 6.60
C SER A 147 -41.46 -18.26 5.18
N GLN A 148 -40.84 -17.11 4.99
CA GLN A 148 -40.28 -16.69 3.69
C GLN A 148 -39.09 -17.54 3.24
N ARG A 149 -38.45 -18.29 4.15
CA ARG A 149 -37.28 -19.13 3.88
C ARG A 149 -37.61 -20.59 3.66
N ILE A 150 -38.88 -20.94 3.70
CA ILE A 150 -39.35 -22.32 3.47
C ILE A 150 -39.16 -22.68 2.00
N LEU A 151 -38.52 -23.81 1.74
CA LEU A 151 -38.34 -24.36 0.41
C LEU A 151 -39.65 -25.08 -0.07
N TRP A 152 -40.65 -24.31 -0.44
CA TRP A 152 -41.97 -24.80 -0.85
C TRP A 152 -41.90 -25.84 -1.96
N LYS A 153 -40.94 -25.68 -2.91
CA LYS A 153 -40.80 -26.67 -3.99
C LYS A 153 -40.33 -28.03 -3.49
N LYS A 154 -39.54 -28.05 -2.42
CA LYS A 154 -39.01 -29.27 -1.82
C LYS A 154 -40.06 -29.90 -0.89
N TYR A 155 -40.81 -29.06 -0.19
CA TYR A 155 -41.95 -29.51 0.61
C TYR A 155 -42.98 -30.27 -0.24
N ALA A 156 -43.35 -29.80 -1.43
CA ALA A 156 -44.24 -30.44 -2.36
C ALA A 156 -43.75 -31.82 -2.86
N ALA A 157 -42.44 -32.07 -2.81
CA ALA A 157 -41.85 -33.33 -3.26
C ALA A 157 -41.60 -34.34 -2.14
N THR A 158 -41.34 -33.88 -0.89
CA THR A 158 -40.88 -34.75 0.21
C THR A 158 -41.74 -34.68 1.44
N ASP A 159 -42.81 -33.86 1.44
CA ASP A 159 -43.74 -33.60 2.58
C ASP A 159 -43.00 -33.21 3.89
N SER A 160 -41.77 -32.75 3.79
CA SER A 160 -40.94 -32.30 4.92
C SER A 160 -40.66 -30.82 4.82
N LEU A 161 -41.04 -30.02 5.83
CA LEU A 161 -40.77 -28.61 5.92
C LEU A 161 -39.27 -28.38 6.15
N GLN A 162 -38.60 -27.81 5.14
CA GLN A 162 -37.19 -27.48 5.19
C GLN A 162 -37.00 -26.00 4.89
N ILE A 163 -36.08 -25.40 5.58
CA ILE A 163 -35.70 -24.01 5.39
C ILE A 163 -34.28 -23.90 4.85
N ARG A 164 -34.05 -22.85 4.08
CA ARG A 164 -32.69 -22.40 3.73
C ARG A 164 -32.10 -21.74 4.97
N ALA A 165 -31.09 -22.38 5.57
CA ALA A 165 -30.40 -21.80 6.70
C ALA A 165 -29.84 -20.45 6.27
N GLN A 166 -29.94 -19.44 7.14
CA GLN A 166 -29.30 -18.17 6.93
C GLN A 166 -27.77 -18.41 7.02
N GLU A 167 -27.05 -18.18 5.95
CA GLU A 167 -25.62 -18.00 6.09
C GLU A 167 -25.42 -16.97 7.21
N ARG A 168 -24.94 -17.42 8.36
CA ARG A 168 -24.21 -16.51 9.23
C ARG A 168 -23.07 -16.05 8.37
N THR A 169 -23.07 -14.79 7.99
CA THR A 169 -21.91 -14.11 7.43
C THR A 169 -20.83 -14.29 8.50
N GLN A 170 -20.11 -15.40 8.43
CA GLN A 170 -18.87 -15.56 9.19
C GLN A 170 -18.00 -14.46 8.62
N THR A 171 -17.85 -13.41 9.38
CA THR A 171 -16.88 -12.37 9.09
C THR A 171 -15.54 -13.10 9.16
N ASN A 172 -15.08 -13.58 8.00
CA ASN A 172 -13.80 -14.26 7.89
C ASN A 172 -12.72 -13.23 8.20
N SER A 173 -12.43 -13.06 9.49
CA SER A 173 -11.40 -12.16 9.97
C SER A 173 -10.16 -12.97 10.30
N MET A 174 -8.99 -12.50 9.88
CA MET A 174 -7.73 -13.17 10.09
C MET A 174 -6.66 -12.21 10.62
N TRP A 175 -5.91 -12.66 11.62
CA TRP A 175 -4.70 -11.99 12.07
C TRP A 175 -3.52 -12.36 11.19
N LEU A 176 -2.74 -11.37 10.81
CA LEU A 176 -1.47 -11.51 10.11
C LEU A 176 -0.35 -11.22 11.11
N THR A 177 0.48 -12.23 11.39
CA THR A 177 1.56 -12.13 12.38
C THR A 177 2.92 -12.45 11.76
N LEU A 178 4.01 -11.98 12.37
CA LEU A 178 5.36 -12.35 11.94
C LEU A 178 5.69 -13.82 12.19
N GLU A 179 4.97 -14.47 13.10
CA GLU A 179 5.20 -15.86 13.49
C GLU A 179 4.66 -16.84 12.44
N ASP A 180 3.77 -16.39 11.56
CA ASP A 180 3.19 -17.20 10.50
C ASP A 180 4.20 -17.63 9.43
N TYR A 181 5.43 -17.12 9.47
CA TYR A 181 6.45 -17.37 8.44
C TYR A 181 7.73 -17.93 9.03
N GLU A 182 8.20 -19.06 8.45
CA GLU A 182 9.49 -19.66 8.76
C GLU A 182 10.61 -18.95 8.00
N SER A 183 11.13 -17.87 8.54
CA SER A 183 12.34 -17.24 8.04
C SER A 183 13.16 -16.73 9.23
N ALA A 184 14.47 -16.92 9.15
CA ALA A 184 15.40 -16.36 10.13
C ALA A 184 15.55 -14.84 9.98
N ASN A 185 15.26 -14.32 8.78
CA ASN A 185 15.40 -12.91 8.44
C ASN A 185 14.04 -12.21 8.55
N ILE A 186 14.02 -11.15 9.35
CA ILE A 186 12.81 -10.34 9.54
C ILE A 186 12.38 -9.63 8.27
N GLU A 187 13.30 -9.20 7.43
CA GLU A 187 12.95 -8.53 6.18
C GLU A 187 12.17 -9.48 5.24
N ASP A 188 12.54 -10.77 5.21
CA ASP A 188 11.80 -11.76 4.42
C ASP A 188 10.38 -11.96 4.96
N LYS A 189 10.21 -12.02 6.31
CA LYS A 189 8.90 -12.10 6.94
C LYS A 189 8.02 -10.89 6.59
N LEU A 190 8.60 -9.69 6.60
CA LEU A 190 7.89 -8.47 6.22
C LEU A 190 7.52 -8.45 4.73
N MET A 191 8.35 -9.02 3.86
CA MET A 191 8.02 -9.17 2.44
C MET A 191 6.82 -10.10 2.24
N HIS A 192 6.76 -11.21 2.98
CA HIS A 192 5.64 -12.14 2.94
C HIS A 192 4.36 -11.51 3.49
N LEU A 193 4.45 -10.83 4.63
CA LEU A 193 3.32 -10.06 5.19
C LEU A 193 2.80 -9.00 4.21
N SER A 194 3.70 -8.29 3.52
CA SER A 194 3.30 -7.31 2.52
C SER A 194 2.51 -7.93 1.37
N PHE A 195 2.87 -9.14 0.95
CA PHE A 195 2.11 -9.89 -0.06
C PHE A 195 0.71 -10.23 0.46
N ASP A 196 0.61 -10.79 1.68
CA ASP A 196 -0.66 -11.22 2.27
C ASP A 196 -1.59 -10.03 2.54
N VAL A 197 -1.09 -8.91 3.04
CA VAL A 197 -1.87 -7.66 3.19
C VAL A 197 -2.49 -7.24 1.86
N CYS A 198 -1.73 -7.27 0.78
CA CYS A 198 -2.26 -6.92 -0.55
C CYS A 198 -3.27 -7.96 -1.06
N PHE A 199 -3.03 -9.24 -0.80
CA PHE A 199 -3.90 -10.34 -1.22
C PHE A 199 -5.27 -10.28 -0.52
N TYR A 200 -5.28 -10.14 0.82
CA TYR A 200 -6.52 -10.06 1.59
C TYR A 200 -7.31 -8.77 1.32
N ALA A 201 -6.62 -7.66 1.15
CA ALA A 201 -7.27 -6.40 0.78
C ALA A 201 -7.98 -6.50 -0.59
N SER A 202 -7.36 -7.16 -1.58
CA SER A 202 -7.98 -7.38 -2.90
C SER A 202 -9.17 -8.34 -2.85
N SER A 203 -9.15 -9.29 -1.93
CA SER A 203 -10.22 -10.29 -1.72
C SER A 203 -11.36 -9.78 -0.85
N LYS A 204 -11.32 -8.52 -0.40
CA LYS A 204 -12.29 -7.91 0.53
C LYS A 204 -12.47 -8.72 1.84
N PHE A 205 -11.38 -9.30 2.31
CA PHE A 205 -11.33 -9.97 3.59
C PHE A 205 -11.01 -8.98 4.70
N SER A 206 -11.69 -9.12 5.83
CA SER A 206 -11.35 -8.39 7.05
C SER A 206 -10.10 -9.01 7.67
N PHE A 207 -9.04 -8.23 7.82
CA PHE A 207 -7.80 -8.71 8.42
C PHE A 207 -7.24 -7.69 9.40
N GLY A 208 -6.55 -8.18 10.43
CA GLY A 208 -5.78 -7.38 11.38
C GLY A 208 -4.29 -7.68 11.22
N LEU A 209 -3.45 -6.76 11.67
CA LEU A 209 -2.00 -6.93 11.66
C LEU A 209 -1.49 -6.90 13.10
N ASP A 210 -0.81 -7.97 13.51
CA ASP A 210 -0.18 -8.07 14.82
C ASP A 210 1.34 -8.17 14.67
N LEU A 211 2.01 -7.08 15.04
CA LEU A 211 3.46 -6.98 15.05
C LEU A 211 3.93 -6.74 16.49
N PRO A 212 5.09 -7.24 16.88
CA PRO A 212 5.64 -6.95 18.19
C PRO A 212 5.72 -5.45 18.49
N GLY A 213 4.83 -5.01 19.39
CA GLY A 213 4.70 -3.59 19.78
C GLY A 213 3.76 -2.74 18.91
N LEU A 214 3.06 -3.32 17.97
CA LEU A 214 2.06 -2.60 17.16
C LEU A 214 0.92 -3.53 16.71
N ILE A 215 -0.29 -3.25 17.17
CA ILE A 215 -1.49 -4.00 16.78
C ILE A 215 -2.39 -3.07 15.98
N ILE A 216 -2.76 -3.49 14.76
CA ILE A 216 -3.74 -2.81 13.93
C ILE A 216 -5.00 -3.69 13.90
N PRO A 217 -6.14 -3.19 14.41
CA PRO A 217 -7.38 -3.96 14.50
C PRO A 217 -7.89 -4.37 13.12
N PHE A 218 -8.90 -5.24 13.12
CA PHE A 218 -9.55 -5.67 11.88
C PHE A 218 -10.12 -4.50 11.09
N GLY A 219 -9.91 -4.55 9.78
CA GLY A 219 -10.43 -3.58 8.85
C GLY A 219 -10.43 -4.12 7.43
N GLU A 220 -11.01 -3.36 6.52
CA GLU A 220 -11.19 -3.70 5.11
C GLU A 220 -10.89 -2.49 4.21
N GLY A 221 -10.62 -2.79 2.94
CA GLY A 221 -10.48 -1.78 1.91
C GLY A 221 -9.08 -1.13 1.82
N GLU A 222 -8.95 -0.19 0.88
CA GLU A 222 -7.66 0.40 0.52
C GLU A 222 -7.05 1.25 1.63
N ALA A 223 -7.87 1.94 2.42
CA ALA A 223 -7.38 2.76 3.54
C ALA A 223 -6.73 1.89 4.62
N HIS A 224 -7.35 0.75 4.95
CA HIS A 224 -6.79 -0.21 5.90
C HIS A 224 -5.53 -0.86 5.36
N GLN A 225 -5.53 -1.28 4.10
CA GLN A 225 -4.35 -1.79 3.41
C GLN A 225 -3.18 -0.81 3.49
N ARG A 226 -3.43 0.47 3.19
CA ARG A 226 -2.41 1.52 3.26
C ARG A 226 -1.84 1.65 4.66
N THR A 227 -2.69 1.69 5.69
CA THR A 227 -2.27 1.77 7.08
C THR A 227 -1.37 0.60 7.47
N CYS A 228 -1.75 -0.63 7.09
CA CYS A 228 -0.95 -1.82 7.36
C CYS A 228 0.39 -1.79 6.61
N LEU A 229 0.42 -1.40 5.34
CA LEU A 229 1.66 -1.31 4.56
C LEU A 229 2.59 -0.21 5.08
N GLU A 230 2.08 0.93 5.52
CA GLU A 230 2.86 2.00 6.16
C GLU A 230 3.47 1.51 7.48
N ALA A 231 2.71 0.76 8.27
CA ALA A 231 3.21 0.12 9.49
C ALA A 231 4.36 -0.85 9.19
N LEU A 232 4.20 -1.71 8.17
CA LEU A 232 5.26 -2.62 7.72
C LEU A 232 6.50 -1.86 7.21
N ALA A 233 6.32 -0.73 6.52
CA ALA A 233 7.40 0.10 6.03
C ALA A 233 8.21 0.71 7.17
N LEU A 234 7.55 1.15 8.23
CA LEU A 234 8.18 1.82 9.37
C LEU A 234 8.65 0.84 10.46
N TYR A 235 8.26 -0.43 10.37
CA TYR A 235 8.57 -1.41 11.39
C TYR A 235 10.08 -1.60 11.54
N LYS A 236 10.58 -1.31 12.75
CA LYS A 236 11.97 -1.55 13.16
C LYS A 236 11.96 -2.61 14.25
N PHE A 237 12.53 -3.75 13.94
CA PHE A 237 12.72 -4.77 14.96
C PHE A 237 13.66 -4.24 16.05
N LYS A 238 13.13 -4.09 17.25
CA LYS A 238 13.94 -3.98 18.47
C LYS A 238 14.03 -5.39 19.03
N PRO A 239 15.20 -6.05 19.04
CA PRO A 239 15.33 -7.32 19.76
C PRO A 239 14.94 -7.05 21.21
N ASN A 240 13.93 -7.75 21.71
CA ASN A 240 13.60 -7.75 23.12
C ASN A 240 14.85 -8.21 23.87
N ASN A 241 15.46 -7.32 24.65
CA ASN A 241 16.43 -7.69 25.67
C ASN A 241 15.67 -8.50 26.73
N THR A 242 15.46 -9.78 26.45
CA THR A 242 14.92 -10.72 27.42
C THR A 242 15.96 -10.93 28.49
N LYS A 243 15.73 -10.27 29.65
CA LYS A 243 16.13 -10.66 31.00
C LYS A 243 17.40 -11.50 31.10
N GLN A 244 18.50 -10.84 31.35
CA GLN A 244 19.50 -11.42 32.22
C GLN A 244 18.85 -11.56 33.60
N SER A 245 18.36 -12.75 33.92
CA SER A 245 18.08 -13.16 35.25
C SER A 245 19.43 -13.24 35.98
N SER A 246 19.67 -12.24 36.83
CA SER A 246 20.68 -12.30 37.85
C SER A 246 20.38 -13.49 38.78
N PHE A 247 21.12 -14.56 38.59
CA PHE A 247 21.38 -15.48 39.70
C PHE A 247 22.53 -14.90 40.50
N LYS A 248 22.20 -14.53 41.70
CA LYS A 248 23.11 -14.49 42.85
C LYS A 248 22.62 -15.47 43.87
#